data_457731c71aa289a0ca1717aa38932b2b
#
_entry.id   457731c71aa289a0ca1717aa38932b2b
#
_cell.length_a   1.000
_cell.length_b   1.000
_cell.length_c   1.000
_cell.angle_alpha   90.00
_cell.angle_beta   90.00
_cell.angle_gamma   90.00
#
_symmetry.space_group_name_H-M   'P 1'
#
loop_
_entity.id
_entity.type
_entity.pdbx_description
1 polymer ?
#
loop_
_entity_poly.entity_id
_entity_poly.type
_entity_poly.pdbx_seq_one_letter_code
_entity_poly.pdbx_strand_id
1 'polypeptide(L)'
;MYTDMGYTGYLIANKHTTVVGAYKKGYRPKYLQKSKLKKKGKDYVIPELTKFKSHDDFGKYFEPAEVKIAIPERSISYKVFNKTTSWNSGKADEKKESQDSLNIVSLKLLENSYWYFQNFGVLDTTDGFFRDYANTFKVSMTVHRMKLECHKQERFVLAKMYCTIELKDYYGVKIFSKEFEVQSNDYPDSFLSPYIYWFGSLDSFLRGEYGVDVWNDVMEEAYLQFFYSPELAMAIESYDDKLKGASDQPLLTLKTTKNNGSSPSDYLKTVVTIKSKDGHGSGCIVSTDGYVVTNYHVAMGSSDTLHVVLSDGTDYIAKVERSDVFSDLALLKIEAKNLFASTPVATEMYKLGEELLVIGTPADPSLGQTVTKGIMSGKRSTFGKTLFQTDAHVNPGNSGGALFNSKGQLIGVVSSKAFGSTTEGIGFAIPSNYIYERLRLTFN
;
A
#
# COMPACT_ATOMS: atom_id res chain seq x y z
N MET A 1 -35.97 7.34 13.88
CA MET A 1 -36.43 6.89 15.21
C MET A 1 -35.33 6.02 15.78
N TYR A 2 -34.65 6.50 16.79
CA TYR A 2 -33.53 5.82 17.45
C TYR A 2 -34.11 4.94 18.53
N THR A 3 -33.84 3.67 18.53
CA THR A 3 -34.13 2.83 19.70
C THR A 3 -32.79 2.42 20.30
N ASP A 4 -32.53 2.98 21.46
CA ASP A 4 -31.41 2.67 22.33
C ASP A 4 -31.69 1.32 23.01
N MET A 5 -31.09 0.26 22.53
CA MET A 5 -31.05 -1.03 23.20
C MET A 5 -29.60 -1.54 23.26
N GLY A 6 -28.66 -0.71 23.73
CA GLY A 6 -27.28 -1.11 23.93
C GLY A 6 -26.51 -1.45 22.62
N TYR A 7 -27.12 -1.20 21.48
CA TYR A 7 -26.56 -1.38 20.17
C TYR A 7 -26.47 -0.01 19.50
N THR A 8 -25.26 0.50 19.31
CA THR A 8 -25.00 1.62 18.41
C THR A 8 -25.15 1.15 16.96
N GLY A 9 -26.34 0.77 16.57
CA GLY A 9 -26.66 0.41 15.19
C GLY A 9 -27.63 1.43 14.61
N TYR A 10 -27.31 1.98 13.44
CA TYR A 10 -28.19 2.91 12.74
C TYR A 10 -29.16 2.11 11.87
N LEU A 11 -30.45 2.29 12.14
CA LEU A 11 -31.51 1.82 11.26
C LEU A 11 -31.95 3.01 10.40
N ILE A 12 -31.50 3.08 9.15
CA ILE A 12 -31.97 4.11 8.22
C ILE A 12 -33.22 3.57 7.54
N ALA A 13 -34.37 3.90 8.07
CA ALA A 13 -35.66 3.63 7.43
C ALA A 13 -36.52 4.89 7.41
N ASN A 14 -36.79 5.40 6.23
CA ASN A 14 -37.86 6.38 6.05
C ASN A 14 -39.14 5.67 5.62
N LYS A 15 -40.27 6.40 5.51
CA LYS A 15 -41.58 5.84 5.13
C LYS A 15 -41.57 5.13 3.76
N HIS A 16 -40.60 5.40 2.93
CA HIS A 16 -40.50 4.94 1.53
C HIS A 16 -39.40 3.93 1.31
N THR A 17 -38.56 3.61 2.31
CA THR A 17 -37.47 2.68 2.18
C THR A 17 -37.94 1.23 2.22
N THR A 18 -37.63 0.45 1.20
CA THR A 18 -37.90 -0.99 1.12
C THR A 18 -36.75 -1.82 1.65
N VAL A 19 -35.55 -1.26 1.76
CA VAL A 19 -34.36 -1.90 2.32
C VAL A 19 -34.00 -1.24 3.64
N VAL A 20 -33.65 -2.06 4.63
CA VAL A 20 -33.24 -1.61 5.97
C VAL A 20 -31.84 -2.15 6.23
N GLY A 21 -30.88 -1.25 6.45
CA GLY A 21 -29.54 -1.60 6.88
C GLY A 21 -29.48 -1.71 8.42
N ALA A 22 -28.97 -2.82 8.92
CA ALA A 22 -28.58 -2.98 10.31
C ALA A 22 -27.06 -2.89 10.41
N TYR A 23 -26.59 -1.91 11.16
CA TYR A 23 -25.17 -1.59 11.29
C TYR A 23 -24.78 -1.52 12.78
N LYS A 24 -23.63 -2.11 13.11
CA LYS A 24 -23.00 -1.97 14.41
C LYS A 24 -21.49 -1.93 14.22
N LYS A 25 -20.79 -0.98 14.85
CA LYS A 25 -19.31 -0.91 14.80
C LYS A 25 -18.69 -2.26 15.17
N GLY A 26 -17.78 -2.78 14.35
CA GLY A 26 -17.14 -4.07 14.53
C GLY A 26 -17.98 -5.29 14.11
N TYR A 27 -19.09 -5.08 13.42
CA TYR A 27 -19.93 -6.16 12.90
C TYR A 27 -20.22 -5.98 11.43
N ARG A 28 -20.36 -7.07 10.71
CA ARG A 28 -20.72 -7.08 9.29
C ARG A 28 -22.10 -6.45 9.11
N PRO A 29 -22.25 -5.41 8.29
CA PRO A 29 -23.53 -4.82 7.96
C PRO A 29 -24.47 -5.87 7.39
N LYS A 30 -25.75 -5.74 7.66
CA LYS A 30 -26.76 -6.62 7.10
C LYS A 30 -27.91 -5.81 6.53
N TYR A 31 -28.08 -5.90 5.22
CA TYR A 31 -29.15 -5.23 4.51
C TYR A 31 -30.28 -6.23 4.26
N LEU A 32 -31.49 -5.86 4.56
CA LEU A 32 -32.66 -6.70 4.45
C LEU A 32 -33.82 -5.96 3.84
N GLN A 33 -34.57 -6.60 2.96
CA GLN A 33 -35.85 -6.09 2.52
C GLN A 33 -36.77 -5.94 3.73
N LYS A 34 -37.40 -4.77 3.88
CA LYS A 34 -38.31 -4.48 5.00
C LYS A 34 -39.44 -5.51 5.14
N SER A 35 -39.89 -6.05 4.01
CA SER A 35 -40.88 -7.14 3.96
C SER A 35 -40.42 -8.45 4.57
N LYS A 36 -39.09 -8.69 4.62
CA LYS A 36 -38.48 -9.91 5.20
C LYS A 36 -38.16 -9.77 6.68
N LEU A 37 -38.29 -8.57 7.25
CA LEU A 37 -38.03 -8.37 8.68
C LEU A 37 -39.20 -8.86 9.52
N LYS A 38 -38.90 -9.65 10.55
CA LYS A 38 -39.89 -10.07 11.55
C LYS A 38 -40.29 -8.85 12.40
N LYS A 39 -41.56 -8.67 12.63
CA LYS A 39 -42.10 -7.67 13.53
C LYS A 39 -42.40 -8.27 14.91
N LYS A 40 -42.06 -7.52 15.95
CA LYS A 40 -42.50 -7.78 17.32
C LYS A 40 -43.25 -6.55 17.82
N GLY A 41 -44.58 -6.57 17.71
CA GLY A 41 -45.39 -5.38 17.97
C GLY A 41 -45.23 -4.29 16.91
N LYS A 42 -44.85 -3.08 17.30
CA LYS A 42 -44.53 -1.94 16.40
C LYS A 42 -43.09 -1.97 15.87
N ASP A 43 -42.20 -2.80 16.43
CA ASP A 43 -40.80 -2.79 16.17
C ASP A 43 -40.38 -3.93 15.22
N TYR A 44 -39.27 -3.73 14.53
CA TYR A 44 -38.65 -4.77 13.71
C TYR A 44 -37.55 -5.49 14.51
N VAL A 45 -37.53 -6.82 14.40
CA VAL A 45 -36.45 -7.63 14.99
C VAL A 45 -35.22 -7.50 14.11
N ILE A 46 -34.16 -6.92 14.66
CA ILE A 46 -32.85 -6.84 13.99
C ILE A 46 -32.24 -8.27 13.99
N PRO A 47 -31.84 -8.80 12.82
CA PRO A 47 -31.16 -10.08 12.77
C PRO A 47 -29.81 -10.01 13.47
N GLU A 48 -29.38 -11.14 14.01
CA GLU A 48 -28.05 -11.26 14.59
C GLU A 48 -26.97 -10.87 13.56
N LEU A 49 -26.11 -9.94 13.94
CA LEU A 49 -25.00 -9.46 13.11
C LEU A 49 -23.77 -10.30 13.38
N THR A 50 -23.07 -10.68 12.32
CA THR A 50 -21.80 -11.40 12.45
C THR A 50 -20.71 -10.40 12.85
N LYS A 51 -19.96 -10.70 13.94
CA LYS A 51 -18.84 -9.87 14.37
C LYS A 51 -17.81 -9.83 13.26
N PHE A 52 -17.29 -8.62 13.00
CA PHE A 52 -16.22 -8.41 12.04
C PHE A 52 -14.88 -8.69 12.73
N LYS A 53 -13.89 -9.19 11.97
CA LYS A 53 -12.51 -9.25 12.45
C LYS A 53 -11.97 -7.83 12.59
N SER A 54 -11.57 -7.45 13.78
CA SER A 54 -11.00 -6.14 14.09
C SER A 54 -9.48 -6.23 14.21
N HIS A 55 -8.84 -5.09 14.45
CA HIS A 55 -7.42 -5.04 14.81
C HIS A 55 -7.08 -6.06 15.92
N ASP A 56 -7.93 -6.18 16.95
CA ASP A 56 -7.73 -7.11 18.06
C ASP A 56 -7.65 -8.58 17.60
N ASP A 57 -8.36 -8.92 16.51
CA ASP A 57 -8.35 -10.26 15.96
C ASP A 57 -7.11 -10.54 15.07
N PHE A 58 -6.58 -9.50 14.40
CA PHE A 58 -5.42 -9.60 13.51
C PHE A 58 -4.11 -9.18 14.15
N GLY A 59 -4.14 -8.30 15.18
CA GLY A 59 -2.97 -7.58 15.66
C GLY A 59 -2.34 -6.65 14.63
N LYS A 60 -3.08 -6.27 13.59
CA LYS A 60 -2.61 -5.52 12.42
C LYS A 60 -3.55 -4.36 12.10
N TYR A 61 -2.97 -3.30 11.53
CA TYR A 61 -3.68 -2.15 11.00
C TYR A 61 -3.67 -2.16 9.48
N PHE A 62 -4.72 -1.62 8.90
CA PHE A 62 -4.87 -1.52 7.45
C PHE A 62 -5.24 -0.10 7.06
N GLU A 63 -4.51 0.47 6.12
CA GLU A 63 -4.74 1.81 5.59
C GLU A 63 -5.19 1.74 4.14
N PRO A 64 -6.31 2.36 3.75
CA PRO A 64 -6.65 2.52 2.34
C PRO A 64 -5.59 3.38 1.66
N ALA A 65 -4.94 2.86 0.64
CA ALA A 65 -3.86 3.54 -0.05
C ALA A 65 -4.28 4.12 -1.40
N GLU A 66 -5.05 3.36 -2.16
CA GLU A 66 -5.49 3.75 -3.50
C GLU A 66 -6.79 3.04 -3.88
N VAL A 67 -7.68 3.74 -4.55
CA VAL A 67 -8.77 3.14 -5.34
C VAL A 67 -8.63 3.63 -6.77
N LYS A 68 -8.33 2.71 -7.68
CA LYS A 68 -8.14 2.98 -9.11
C LYS A 68 -9.28 2.41 -9.92
N ILE A 69 -9.85 3.19 -10.81
CA ILE A 69 -10.83 2.72 -11.81
C ILE A 69 -10.08 2.48 -13.12
N ALA A 70 -9.82 1.21 -13.42
CA ALA A 70 -9.13 0.74 -14.61
C ALA A 70 -10.12 0.09 -15.59
N ILE A 71 -11.21 0.79 -15.88
CA ILE A 71 -12.27 0.31 -16.76
C ILE A 71 -11.91 0.72 -18.18
N PRO A 72 -11.76 -0.20 -19.16
CA PRO A 72 -11.59 0.15 -20.56
C PRO A 72 -12.77 1.00 -21.05
N GLU A 73 -12.51 1.98 -21.90
CA GLU A 73 -13.47 3.01 -22.38
C GLU A 73 -14.86 2.51 -22.85
N ARG A 74 -15.07 1.20 -22.94
CA ARG A 74 -16.30 0.59 -23.46
C ARG A 74 -16.95 -0.44 -22.54
N SER A 75 -16.51 -0.58 -21.30
CA SER A 75 -16.91 -1.70 -20.44
C SER A 75 -17.89 -1.36 -19.32
N ILE A 76 -18.35 -0.13 -19.23
CA ILE A 76 -19.47 0.20 -18.34
C ILE A 76 -20.76 -0.12 -19.07
N SER A 77 -21.46 -1.15 -18.60
CA SER A 77 -22.72 -1.58 -19.22
C SER A 77 -23.86 -1.51 -18.19
N TYR A 78 -25.01 -1.06 -18.64
CA TYR A 78 -26.26 -1.29 -17.90
C TYR A 78 -27.12 -2.29 -18.68
N LYS A 79 -27.85 -3.12 -17.97
CA LYS A 79 -28.78 -4.11 -18.53
C LYS A 79 -30.16 -3.89 -17.95
N VAL A 80 -31.15 -3.74 -18.81
CA VAL A 80 -32.55 -3.63 -18.40
C VAL A 80 -33.26 -4.91 -18.75
N PHE A 81 -33.80 -5.60 -17.75
CA PHE A 81 -34.58 -6.83 -17.93
C PHE A 81 -36.07 -6.49 -17.99
N ASN A 82 -36.66 -6.65 -19.19
CA ASN A 82 -38.12 -6.60 -19.40
C ASN A 82 -38.62 -7.99 -19.75
N LYS A 83 -39.64 -8.49 -19.08
CA LYS A 83 -40.19 -9.84 -19.35
C LYS A 83 -41.06 -9.95 -20.61
N THR A 84 -41.42 -8.87 -21.26
CA THR A 84 -42.18 -8.86 -22.50
C THR A 84 -41.24 -8.87 -23.71
N THR A 85 -40.90 -10.07 -24.16
CA THR A 85 -40.59 -10.55 -25.53
C THR A 85 -39.54 -9.83 -26.40
N SER A 86 -38.77 -8.87 -25.99
CA SER A 86 -37.63 -8.41 -26.78
C SER A 86 -36.48 -7.91 -25.92
N TRP A 87 -35.32 -8.41 -26.20
CA TRP A 87 -34.04 -7.91 -25.70
C TRP A 87 -33.77 -6.53 -26.31
N ASN A 88 -34.17 -5.48 -25.66
CA ASN A 88 -33.61 -4.17 -25.96
C ASN A 88 -32.33 -4.01 -25.14
N SER A 89 -31.21 -4.50 -25.70
CA SER A 89 -29.91 -3.99 -25.31
C SER A 89 -29.85 -2.56 -25.83
N GLY A 90 -30.28 -1.59 -25.02
CA GLY A 90 -29.93 -0.20 -25.26
C GLY A 90 -28.40 -0.15 -25.20
N LYS A 91 -27.74 0.02 -26.34
CA LYS A 91 -26.39 0.58 -26.32
C LYS A 91 -26.55 1.91 -25.62
N ALA A 92 -25.95 2.06 -24.45
CA ALA A 92 -25.75 3.38 -23.89
C ALA A 92 -25.01 4.16 -24.98
N ASP A 93 -25.48 5.36 -25.28
CA ASP A 93 -24.71 6.27 -26.11
C ASP A 93 -23.31 6.34 -25.51
N GLU A 94 -22.32 5.90 -26.32
CA GLU A 94 -20.91 5.84 -25.92
C GLU A 94 -20.38 7.27 -25.78
N LYS A 95 -20.77 7.94 -24.69
CA LYS A 95 -20.10 9.17 -24.28
C LYS A 95 -18.80 8.78 -23.62
N LYS A 96 -17.69 9.18 -24.24
CA LYS A 96 -16.35 9.13 -23.64
C LYS A 96 -16.41 9.88 -22.31
N GLU A 97 -16.30 9.17 -21.20
CA GLU A 97 -16.03 9.80 -19.91
C GLU A 97 -14.59 10.29 -19.88
N SER A 98 -14.38 11.51 -19.43
CA SER A 98 -13.02 12.04 -19.29
C SER A 98 -12.27 11.31 -18.20
N GLN A 99 -10.97 11.12 -18.35
CA GLN A 99 -10.10 10.57 -17.32
C GLN A 99 -10.23 11.32 -15.98
N ASP A 100 -10.50 12.62 -16.07
CA ASP A 100 -10.70 13.49 -14.87
C ASP A 100 -11.94 13.10 -14.08
N SER A 101 -13.04 12.72 -14.74
CA SER A 101 -14.25 12.23 -14.06
C SER A 101 -13.99 10.93 -13.29
N LEU A 102 -13.25 10.01 -13.88
CA LEU A 102 -12.86 8.74 -13.22
C LEU A 102 -11.92 8.98 -12.05
N ASN A 103 -11.02 9.94 -12.14
CA ASN A 103 -10.12 10.32 -11.05
C ASN A 103 -10.89 10.89 -9.84
N ILE A 104 -11.90 11.74 -10.08
CA ILE A 104 -12.75 12.29 -9.01
C ILE A 104 -13.52 11.17 -8.31
N VAL A 105 -14.07 10.22 -9.06
CA VAL A 105 -14.76 9.07 -8.49
C VAL A 105 -13.79 8.21 -7.67
N SER A 106 -12.59 7.96 -8.16
CA SER A 106 -11.56 7.20 -7.43
C SER A 106 -11.22 7.84 -6.08
N LEU A 107 -11.07 9.18 -6.02
CA LEU A 107 -10.81 9.90 -4.77
C LEU A 107 -11.96 9.74 -3.77
N LYS A 108 -13.20 9.90 -4.24
CA LYS A 108 -14.38 9.73 -3.38
C LYS A 108 -14.52 8.31 -2.83
N LEU A 109 -14.24 7.31 -3.66
CA LEU A 109 -14.25 5.91 -3.25
C LEU A 109 -13.11 5.60 -2.26
N LEU A 110 -11.96 6.27 -2.40
CA LEU A 110 -10.87 6.16 -1.42
C LEU A 110 -11.26 6.77 -0.07
N GLU A 111 -11.90 7.95 -0.05
CA GLU A 111 -12.44 8.55 1.18
C GLU A 111 -13.44 7.63 1.88
N ASN A 112 -14.34 7.01 1.12
CA ASN A 112 -15.29 6.03 1.66
C ASN A 112 -14.59 4.79 2.23
N SER A 113 -13.46 4.37 1.64
CA SER A 113 -12.64 3.25 2.14
C SER A 113 -12.09 3.54 3.54
N TYR A 114 -11.68 4.77 3.85
CA TYR A 114 -11.28 5.18 5.20
C TYR A 114 -12.42 5.02 6.19
N TRP A 115 -13.64 5.40 5.81
CA TRP A 115 -14.82 5.23 6.63
C TRP A 115 -15.10 3.75 6.94
N TYR A 116 -15.01 2.85 5.94
CA TYR A 116 -15.17 1.40 6.16
C TYR A 116 -14.11 0.86 7.11
N PHE A 117 -12.84 1.15 6.89
CA PHE A 117 -11.74 0.62 7.70
C PHE A 117 -11.81 1.11 9.15
N GLN A 118 -12.24 2.35 9.36
CA GLN A 118 -12.52 2.90 10.69
C GLN A 118 -13.67 2.15 11.37
N ASN A 119 -14.75 1.90 10.64
CA ASN A 119 -15.90 1.19 11.17
C ASN A 119 -15.63 -0.30 11.42
N PHE A 120 -14.79 -0.91 10.61
CA PHE A 120 -14.32 -2.28 10.83
C PHE A 120 -13.36 -2.37 12.03
N GLY A 121 -12.83 -1.25 12.51
CA GLY A 121 -11.88 -1.23 13.61
C GLY A 121 -10.48 -1.72 13.21
N VAL A 122 -10.15 -1.65 11.92
CA VAL A 122 -8.85 -2.08 11.38
C VAL A 122 -7.94 -0.90 11.02
N LEU A 123 -8.48 0.33 10.98
CA LEU A 123 -7.71 1.53 10.67
C LEU A 123 -6.85 1.94 11.87
N ASP A 124 -5.58 2.25 11.62
CA ASP A 124 -4.74 2.90 12.62
C ASP A 124 -5.21 4.36 12.81
N THR A 125 -5.78 4.61 13.98
CA THR A 125 -6.23 5.95 14.37
C THR A 125 -5.28 6.62 15.35
N THR A 126 -4.09 6.05 15.57
CA THR A 126 -3.09 6.69 16.43
C THR A 126 -2.56 7.95 15.77
N ASP A 127 -2.58 9.05 16.50
CA ASP A 127 -2.05 10.33 16.04
C ASP A 127 -0.55 10.36 16.34
N GLY A 128 0.26 9.97 15.37
CA GLY A 128 1.70 9.89 15.53
C GLY A 128 2.45 10.06 14.23
N PHE A 129 3.60 10.74 14.29
CA PHE A 129 4.51 10.89 13.14
C PHE A 129 5.08 9.52 12.72
N PHE A 130 5.27 8.62 13.67
CA PHE A 130 5.77 7.27 13.44
C PHE A 130 4.63 6.25 13.45
N ARG A 131 4.53 5.46 12.39
CA ARG A 131 3.61 4.33 12.28
C ARG A 131 4.31 3.02 12.64
N ASP A 132 3.55 2.07 13.11
CA ASP A 132 4.04 0.69 13.31
C ASP A 132 4.13 -0.04 11.97
N TYR A 133 5.29 0.14 11.29
CA TYR A 133 5.54 -0.45 9.96
C TYR A 133 5.60 -1.99 9.97
N ALA A 134 5.76 -2.63 11.12
CA ALA A 134 5.68 -4.09 11.20
C ALA A 134 4.23 -4.59 11.20
N ASN A 135 3.31 -3.75 11.66
CA ASN A 135 1.91 -4.10 11.84
C ASN A 135 0.94 -3.25 11.02
N THR A 136 1.44 -2.32 10.19
CA THR A 136 0.61 -1.48 9.31
C THR A 136 0.73 -1.92 7.87
N PHE A 137 -0.41 -2.20 7.24
CA PHE A 137 -0.52 -2.60 5.83
C PHE A 137 -1.29 -1.57 5.03
N LYS A 138 -0.97 -1.45 3.76
CA LYS A 138 -1.67 -0.62 2.78
C LYS A 138 -2.55 -1.50 1.90
N VAL A 139 -3.80 -1.08 1.73
CA VAL A 139 -4.77 -1.80 0.90
C VAL A 139 -5.12 -0.93 -0.30
N SER A 140 -4.91 -1.46 -1.49
CA SER A 140 -5.27 -0.81 -2.75
C SER A 140 -6.32 -1.62 -3.48
N MET A 141 -7.29 -0.96 -4.12
CA MET A 141 -8.31 -1.59 -4.93
C MET A 141 -8.22 -1.10 -6.37
N THR A 142 -8.24 -2.02 -7.33
CA THR A 142 -8.38 -1.70 -8.75
C THR A 142 -9.70 -2.26 -9.26
N VAL A 143 -10.58 -1.38 -9.72
CA VAL A 143 -11.87 -1.75 -10.30
C VAL A 143 -11.70 -1.95 -11.80
N HIS A 144 -11.98 -3.15 -12.28
CA HIS A 144 -11.82 -3.51 -13.69
C HIS A 144 -13.14 -3.47 -14.47
N ARG A 145 -14.26 -3.68 -13.80
CA ARG A 145 -15.59 -3.68 -14.41
C ARG A 145 -16.65 -3.30 -13.39
N MET A 146 -17.55 -2.46 -13.83
CA MET A 146 -18.75 -2.07 -13.08
C MET A 146 -19.97 -2.27 -13.97
N LYS A 147 -21.05 -2.85 -13.41
CA LYS A 147 -22.27 -3.14 -14.16
C LYS A 147 -23.49 -2.88 -13.27
N LEU A 148 -24.46 -2.20 -13.83
CA LEU A 148 -25.79 -2.03 -13.22
C LEU A 148 -26.78 -2.96 -13.92
N GLU A 149 -27.59 -3.69 -13.15
CA GLU A 149 -28.67 -4.52 -13.64
C GLU A 149 -29.99 -3.98 -13.10
N CYS A 150 -30.87 -3.53 -13.99
CA CYS A 150 -32.17 -3.00 -13.65
C CYS A 150 -33.27 -4.03 -13.95
N HIS A 151 -33.94 -4.51 -12.94
CA HIS A 151 -34.99 -5.51 -13.00
C HIS A 151 -36.38 -4.85 -12.88
N LYS A 152 -36.93 -4.33 -14.00
CA LYS A 152 -38.13 -3.51 -14.02
C LYS A 152 -39.39 -4.17 -13.47
N GLN A 153 -39.55 -5.48 -13.67
CA GLN A 153 -40.75 -6.19 -13.16
C GLN A 153 -40.68 -6.43 -11.67
N GLU A 154 -39.51 -6.76 -11.18
CA GLU A 154 -39.26 -7.02 -9.76
C GLU A 154 -38.96 -5.73 -9.01
N ARG A 155 -38.86 -4.59 -9.75
CA ARG A 155 -38.68 -3.23 -9.26
C ARG A 155 -37.45 -3.08 -8.38
N PHE A 156 -36.32 -3.64 -8.82
CA PHE A 156 -35.05 -3.45 -8.14
C PHE A 156 -33.91 -3.24 -9.12
N VAL A 157 -32.84 -2.70 -8.57
CA VAL A 157 -31.54 -2.50 -9.25
C VAL A 157 -30.45 -3.09 -8.38
N LEU A 158 -29.46 -3.71 -8.99
CA LEU A 158 -28.25 -4.14 -8.31
C LEU A 158 -27.01 -3.72 -9.11
N ALA A 159 -25.92 -3.54 -8.39
CA ALA A 159 -24.62 -3.31 -8.99
C ALA A 159 -23.76 -4.56 -8.87
N LYS A 160 -22.94 -4.80 -9.89
CA LYS A 160 -21.89 -5.82 -9.87
C LYS A 160 -20.55 -5.16 -10.13
N MET A 161 -19.54 -5.54 -9.37
CA MET A 161 -18.19 -5.05 -9.51
C MET A 161 -17.21 -6.21 -9.61
N TYR A 162 -16.28 -6.11 -10.56
CA TYR A 162 -15.10 -6.96 -10.61
C TYR A 162 -13.88 -6.11 -10.30
N CYS A 163 -13.14 -6.50 -9.26
CA CYS A 163 -12.01 -5.73 -8.77
C CYS A 163 -10.89 -6.65 -8.28
N THR A 164 -9.69 -6.10 -8.24
CA THR A 164 -8.54 -6.68 -7.55
C THR A 164 -8.26 -5.88 -6.29
N ILE A 165 -8.09 -6.54 -5.16
CA ILE A 165 -7.62 -5.93 -3.92
C ILE A 165 -6.21 -6.44 -3.63
N GLU A 166 -5.28 -5.51 -3.43
CA GLU A 166 -3.90 -5.77 -3.11
C GLU A 166 -3.58 -5.37 -1.67
N LEU A 167 -2.89 -6.26 -0.96
CA LEU A 167 -2.24 -5.97 0.31
C LEU A 167 -0.78 -5.65 0.05
N LYS A 168 -0.34 -4.52 0.53
CA LYS A 168 1.07 -4.10 0.52
C LYS A 168 1.53 -3.88 1.95
N ASP A 169 2.80 -4.14 2.22
CA ASP A 169 3.39 -3.75 3.49
C ASP A 169 3.50 -2.22 3.61
N TYR A 170 3.97 -1.77 4.75
CA TYR A 170 4.19 -0.35 5.00
C TYR A 170 5.06 0.32 3.92
N TYR A 171 6.05 -0.38 3.41
CA TYR A 171 6.97 0.12 2.39
C TYR A 171 6.38 0.10 0.98
N GLY A 172 5.19 -0.47 0.80
CA GLY A 172 4.49 -0.57 -0.48
C GLY A 172 4.85 -1.81 -1.29
N VAL A 173 5.57 -2.77 -0.70
CA VAL A 173 5.85 -4.07 -1.33
C VAL A 173 4.59 -4.93 -1.28
N LYS A 174 4.20 -5.48 -2.43
CA LYS A 174 3.02 -6.33 -2.54
C LYS A 174 3.23 -7.66 -1.81
N ILE A 175 2.32 -7.97 -0.87
CA ILE A 175 2.32 -9.20 -0.10
C ILE A 175 1.29 -10.18 -0.65
N PHE A 176 0.11 -9.67 -1.00
CA PHE A 176 -1.03 -10.47 -1.39
C PHE A 176 -1.89 -9.72 -2.40
N SER A 177 -2.57 -10.47 -3.27
CA SER A 177 -3.51 -9.91 -4.23
C SER A 177 -4.60 -10.94 -4.51
N LYS A 178 -5.85 -10.49 -4.56
CA LYS A 178 -6.99 -11.34 -4.87
C LYS A 178 -8.04 -10.59 -5.68
N GLU A 179 -8.61 -11.30 -6.64
CA GLU A 179 -9.72 -10.82 -7.45
C GLU A 179 -11.06 -11.18 -6.81
N PHE A 180 -12.01 -10.25 -6.94
CA PHE A 180 -13.36 -10.40 -6.40
C PHE A 180 -14.39 -10.04 -7.47
N GLU A 181 -15.44 -10.84 -7.55
CA GLU A 181 -16.67 -10.47 -8.24
C GLU A 181 -17.76 -10.36 -7.18
N VAL A 182 -18.23 -9.17 -6.93
CA VAL A 182 -19.17 -8.85 -5.88
C VAL A 182 -20.41 -8.17 -6.43
N GLN A 183 -21.51 -8.27 -5.71
CA GLN A 183 -22.73 -7.55 -6.07
C GLN A 183 -23.34 -6.86 -4.85
N SER A 184 -24.03 -5.76 -5.12
CA SER A 184 -24.79 -5.04 -4.11
C SER A 184 -26.03 -5.81 -3.67
N ASN A 185 -26.66 -5.34 -2.62
CA ASN A 185 -28.04 -5.72 -2.33
C ASN A 185 -28.99 -5.20 -3.42
N ASP A 186 -30.24 -5.68 -3.39
CA ASP A 186 -31.31 -5.20 -4.26
C ASP A 186 -31.79 -3.80 -3.80
N TYR A 187 -31.69 -2.81 -4.66
CA TYR A 187 -32.19 -1.48 -4.42
C TYR A 187 -33.50 -1.25 -5.20
N PRO A 188 -34.49 -0.50 -4.66
CA PRO A 188 -35.71 -0.19 -5.40
C PRO A 188 -35.42 0.56 -6.69
N ASP A 189 -36.15 0.23 -7.78
CA ASP A 189 -36.00 0.89 -9.08
C ASP A 189 -36.32 2.38 -9.04
N SER A 190 -37.15 2.82 -8.08
CA SER A 190 -37.43 4.24 -7.82
C SER A 190 -36.17 5.05 -7.46
N PHE A 191 -35.12 4.42 -7.01
CA PHE A 191 -33.83 5.06 -6.73
C PHE A 191 -33.13 5.55 -8.01
N LEU A 192 -33.36 4.88 -9.13
CA LEU A 192 -32.69 5.18 -10.40
C LEU A 192 -33.59 5.86 -11.44
N SER A 193 -34.90 5.82 -11.23
CA SER A 193 -35.89 6.20 -12.23
C SER A 193 -35.71 7.62 -12.83
N PRO A 194 -35.42 8.69 -12.06
CA PRO A 194 -35.23 10.02 -12.64
C PRO A 194 -33.89 10.15 -13.38
N TYR A 195 -32.83 9.46 -12.93
CA TYR A 195 -31.47 9.69 -13.38
C TYR A 195 -31.07 8.86 -14.58
N ILE A 196 -31.46 7.58 -14.66
CA ILE A 196 -31.12 6.72 -15.80
C ILE A 196 -31.91 7.12 -17.04
N TYR A 197 -33.15 7.58 -16.89
CA TYR A 197 -33.98 7.97 -18.03
C TYR A 197 -33.71 9.39 -18.54
N TRP A 198 -33.26 10.32 -17.72
CA TRP A 198 -33.10 11.73 -18.07
C TRP A 198 -31.68 12.15 -18.37
N PHE A 199 -30.69 11.57 -17.74
CA PHE A 199 -29.31 12.05 -17.84
C PHE A 199 -28.36 11.12 -18.61
N GLY A 200 -28.73 9.88 -18.85
CA GLY A 200 -28.06 8.97 -19.83
C GLY A 200 -26.56 8.75 -19.61
N SER A 201 -25.98 9.23 -18.50
CA SER A 201 -24.55 9.06 -18.24
C SER A 201 -24.30 8.44 -16.88
N LEU A 202 -23.34 7.53 -16.81
CA LEU A 202 -22.84 6.94 -15.56
C LEU A 202 -22.26 8.01 -14.64
N ASP A 203 -21.68 9.06 -15.19
CA ASP A 203 -21.13 10.19 -14.44
C ASP A 203 -22.20 10.89 -13.59
N SER A 204 -23.39 11.14 -14.18
CA SER A 204 -24.53 11.71 -13.44
C SER A 204 -25.03 10.76 -12.36
N PHE A 205 -24.94 9.45 -12.58
CA PHE A 205 -25.31 8.45 -11.59
C PHE A 205 -24.27 8.36 -10.46
N LEU A 206 -22.98 8.30 -10.79
CA LEU A 206 -21.89 8.23 -9.81
C LEU A 206 -21.74 9.51 -8.98
N ARG A 207 -22.11 10.67 -9.56
CA ARG A 207 -22.14 11.96 -8.84
C ARG A 207 -23.42 12.19 -8.06
N GLY A 208 -24.49 11.46 -8.35
CA GLY A 208 -25.76 11.56 -7.64
C GLY A 208 -25.69 10.94 -6.26
N GLU A 209 -26.41 11.55 -5.32
CA GLU A 209 -26.46 11.12 -3.91
C GLU A 209 -26.82 9.63 -3.75
N TYR A 210 -27.63 9.11 -4.63
CA TYR A 210 -28.13 7.71 -4.61
C TYR A 210 -27.22 6.69 -5.35
N GLY A 211 -26.46 7.12 -6.35
CA GLY A 211 -25.52 6.25 -7.05
C GLY A 211 -24.35 5.86 -6.17
N VAL A 212 -23.95 6.76 -5.30
CA VAL A 212 -22.89 6.54 -4.32
C VAL A 212 -23.24 5.40 -3.38
N ASP A 213 -24.50 5.27 -2.94
CA ASP A 213 -24.90 4.23 -1.98
C ASP A 213 -24.80 2.82 -2.57
N VAL A 214 -25.19 2.64 -3.84
CA VAL A 214 -25.09 1.33 -4.51
C VAL A 214 -23.65 0.90 -4.70
N TRP A 215 -22.77 1.85 -5.07
CA TRP A 215 -21.34 1.58 -5.23
C TRP A 215 -20.64 1.37 -3.89
N ASN A 216 -21.05 2.12 -2.87
CA ASN A 216 -20.54 1.92 -1.52
C ASN A 216 -20.83 0.51 -1.01
N ASP A 217 -22.05 0.01 -1.22
CA ASP A 217 -22.44 -1.34 -0.82
C ASP A 217 -21.59 -2.42 -1.50
N VAL A 218 -21.33 -2.26 -2.80
CA VAL A 218 -20.46 -3.19 -3.55
C VAL A 218 -19.02 -3.15 -3.06
N MET A 219 -18.50 -1.95 -2.78
CA MET A 219 -17.13 -1.80 -2.25
C MET A 219 -17.01 -2.38 -0.84
N GLU A 220 -17.99 -2.11 0.00
CA GLU A 220 -18.03 -2.68 1.35
C GLU A 220 -18.03 -4.20 1.31
N GLU A 221 -18.85 -4.81 0.43
CA GLU A 221 -18.88 -6.27 0.25
C GLU A 221 -17.52 -6.80 -0.24
N ALA A 222 -16.85 -6.11 -1.15
CA ALA A 222 -15.52 -6.50 -1.62
C ALA A 222 -14.48 -6.49 -0.48
N TYR A 223 -14.45 -5.42 0.33
CA TYR A 223 -13.58 -5.34 1.49
C TYR A 223 -13.91 -6.39 2.55
N LEU A 224 -15.20 -6.65 2.79
CA LEU A 224 -15.62 -7.70 3.70
C LEU A 224 -15.10 -9.07 3.26
N GLN A 225 -15.30 -9.42 1.99
CA GLN A 225 -14.79 -10.68 1.45
C GLN A 225 -13.27 -10.76 1.51
N PHE A 226 -12.57 -9.64 1.28
CA PHE A 226 -11.13 -9.56 1.41
C PHE A 226 -10.68 -9.85 2.84
N PHE A 227 -11.19 -9.12 3.84
CA PHE A 227 -10.79 -9.27 5.24
C PHE A 227 -11.19 -10.62 5.85
N TYR A 228 -12.22 -11.27 5.32
CA TYR A 228 -12.62 -12.61 5.76
C TYR A 228 -11.96 -13.74 4.97
N SER A 229 -11.13 -13.42 3.96
CA SER A 229 -10.50 -14.49 3.17
C SER A 229 -9.44 -15.25 3.97
N PRO A 230 -9.47 -16.60 3.95
CA PRO A 230 -8.42 -17.40 4.61
C PRO A 230 -7.03 -17.11 4.04
N GLU A 231 -6.94 -16.78 2.76
CA GLU A 231 -5.68 -16.50 2.08
C GLU A 231 -5.03 -15.22 2.59
N LEU A 232 -5.82 -14.21 2.99
CA LEU A 232 -5.29 -13.02 3.66
C LEU A 232 -4.63 -13.39 4.99
N ALA A 233 -5.27 -14.22 5.80
CA ALA A 233 -4.72 -14.66 7.08
C ALA A 233 -3.38 -15.40 6.88
N MET A 234 -3.31 -16.31 5.90
CA MET A 234 -2.06 -17.00 5.55
C MET A 234 -0.97 -16.05 5.04
N ALA A 235 -1.34 -15.03 4.27
CA ALA A 235 -0.38 -14.04 3.77
C ALA A 235 0.20 -13.19 4.90
N ILE A 236 -0.62 -12.81 5.89
CA ILE A 236 -0.18 -12.10 7.10
C ILE A 236 0.74 -12.98 7.94
N GLU A 237 0.39 -14.23 8.17
CA GLU A 237 1.23 -15.19 8.91
C GLU A 237 2.60 -15.38 8.23
N SER A 238 2.61 -15.56 6.91
CA SER A 238 3.84 -15.64 6.12
C SER A 238 4.67 -14.36 6.19
N TYR A 239 4.03 -13.19 6.28
CA TYR A 239 4.72 -11.93 6.45
C TYR A 239 5.34 -11.80 7.85
N ASP A 240 4.64 -12.23 8.90
CA ASP A 240 5.14 -12.24 10.26
C ASP A 240 6.37 -13.14 10.40
N ASP A 241 6.43 -14.25 9.67
CA ASP A 241 7.63 -15.07 9.59
C ASP A 241 8.81 -14.34 8.95
N LYS A 242 8.56 -13.56 7.88
CA LYS A 242 9.60 -12.71 7.28
C LYS A 242 10.09 -11.60 8.20
N LEU A 243 9.26 -11.08 9.09
CA LEU A 243 9.68 -10.07 10.08
C LEU A 243 10.71 -10.59 11.08
N LYS A 244 10.79 -11.91 11.30
CA LYS A 244 11.84 -12.54 12.12
C LYS A 244 13.23 -12.36 11.49
N GLY A 245 13.29 -12.03 10.19
CA GLY A 245 14.50 -11.70 9.44
C GLY A 245 15.37 -12.92 9.13
N ALA A 246 16.62 -12.66 8.83
CA ALA A 246 17.61 -13.68 8.47
C ALA A 246 18.20 -14.42 9.69
N SER A 247 17.55 -14.40 10.87
CA SER A 247 18.07 -14.99 12.10
C SER A 247 18.54 -16.44 11.94
N ASP A 248 17.83 -17.21 11.13
CA ASP A 248 18.07 -18.63 10.90
C ASP A 248 19.02 -18.90 9.71
N GLN A 249 19.43 -17.86 8.99
CA GLN A 249 20.38 -18.02 7.88
C GLN A 249 21.82 -18.12 8.40
N PRO A 250 22.69 -18.91 7.71
CA PRO A 250 24.09 -19.00 8.09
C PRO A 250 24.78 -17.63 7.94
N LEU A 251 25.82 -17.40 8.76
CA LEU A 251 26.64 -16.20 8.66
C LEU A 251 27.33 -16.17 7.29
N LEU A 252 27.23 -15.04 6.57
CA LEU A 252 27.89 -14.84 5.27
C LEU A 252 29.07 -13.88 5.45
N THR A 253 30.29 -14.37 5.10
CA THR A 253 31.51 -13.57 5.17
C THR A 253 31.79 -12.94 3.81
N LEU A 254 31.81 -11.59 3.77
CA LEU A 254 32.06 -10.81 2.56
C LEU A 254 33.51 -10.33 2.50
N LYS A 255 34.06 -10.29 1.27
CA LYS A 255 35.44 -9.82 1.01
C LYS A 255 35.44 -8.30 0.90
N THR A 256 36.27 -7.65 1.70
CA THR A 256 36.46 -6.21 1.68
C THR A 256 37.85 -5.82 1.17
N THR A 257 38.00 -4.57 0.74
CA THR A 257 39.31 -3.96 0.51
C THR A 257 39.71 -3.12 1.72
N LYS A 258 40.98 -3.18 2.09
CA LYS A 258 41.53 -2.31 3.15
C LYS A 258 41.59 -0.82 2.75
N ASN A 259 41.40 -0.48 1.48
CA ASN A 259 41.47 0.86 0.93
C ASN A 259 40.07 1.31 0.44
N ASN A 260 39.20 1.66 1.37
CA ASN A 260 38.14 2.60 1.05
C ASN A 260 38.85 3.95 0.79
N GLY A 261 38.75 4.50 -0.40
CA GLY A 261 39.39 5.77 -0.75
C GLY A 261 39.15 6.85 0.30
N SER A 262 40.01 7.87 0.32
CA SER A 262 39.96 8.93 1.33
C SER A 262 39.21 10.18 0.86
N SER A 263 38.59 10.13 -0.32
CA SER A 263 37.95 11.30 -0.95
C SER A 263 36.50 11.02 -1.35
N PRO A 264 35.65 12.05 -1.41
CA PRO A 264 34.28 11.90 -1.90
C PRO A 264 34.17 11.25 -3.29
N SER A 265 35.17 11.46 -4.17
CA SER A 265 35.23 10.83 -5.51
C SER A 265 35.41 9.30 -5.44
N ASP A 266 36.04 8.78 -4.39
CA ASP A 266 36.19 7.34 -4.20
C ASP A 266 34.87 6.74 -3.65
N TYR A 267 34.19 7.48 -2.76
CA TYR A 267 32.89 7.02 -2.23
C TYR A 267 31.83 6.92 -3.33
N LEU A 268 31.87 7.84 -4.32
CA LEU A 268 30.97 7.78 -5.49
C LEU A 268 31.06 6.45 -6.22
N LYS A 269 32.27 5.87 -6.33
CA LYS A 269 32.47 4.57 -7.02
C LYS A 269 31.85 3.40 -6.28
N THR A 270 31.53 3.54 -4.99
CA THR A 270 30.89 2.52 -4.17
C THR A 270 29.38 2.59 -4.17
N VAL A 271 28.79 3.68 -4.71
CA VAL A 271 27.34 3.87 -4.77
C VAL A 271 26.84 3.57 -6.17
N VAL A 272 25.73 2.88 -6.26
CA VAL A 272 25.12 2.39 -7.51
C VAL A 272 23.68 2.85 -7.62
N THR A 273 23.18 2.92 -8.85
CA THR A 273 21.76 3.07 -9.14
C THR A 273 21.14 1.67 -9.31
N ILE A 274 20.04 1.41 -8.62
CA ILE A 274 19.25 0.18 -8.77
C ILE A 274 18.01 0.52 -9.56
N LYS A 275 17.80 -0.14 -10.69
CA LYS A 275 16.67 0.08 -11.59
C LYS A 275 15.78 -1.15 -11.68
N SER A 276 14.48 -0.91 -11.79
CA SER A 276 13.47 -1.89 -12.15
C SER A 276 12.46 -1.23 -13.11
N LYS A 277 11.48 -1.98 -13.60
CA LYS A 277 10.40 -1.44 -14.43
C LYS A 277 9.53 -0.42 -13.68
N ASP A 278 9.38 -0.61 -12.37
CA ASP A 278 8.46 0.19 -11.56
C ASP A 278 9.13 1.41 -10.91
N GLY A 279 10.44 1.59 -11.13
CA GLY A 279 11.17 2.73 -10.59
C GLY A 279 12.65 2.47 -10.38
N HIS A 280 13.27 3.34 -9.59
CA HIS A 280 14.68 3.24 -9.24
C HIS A 280 14.93 3.58 -7.78
N GLY A 281 16.09 3.17 -7.30
CA GLY A 281 16.66 3.51 -6.01
C GLY A 281 18.19 3.48 -6.09
N SER A 282 18.82 3.45 -4.94
CA SER A 282 20.27 3.42 -4.79
C SER A 282 20.74 2.16 -4.05
N GLY A 283 22.04 1.90 -4.12
CA GLY A 283 22.71 0.84 -3.37
C GLY A 283 24.13 1.23 -3.03
N CYS A 284 24.72 0.52 -2.08
CA CYS A 284 26.14 0.66 -1.74
C CYS A 284 26.85 -0.69 -1.92
N ILE A 285 27.92 -0.73 -2.73
CA ILE A 285 28.78 -1.88 -2.89
C ILE A 285 29.54 -2.10 -1.58
N VAL A 286 29.37 -3.26 -0.96
CA VAL A 286 29.99 -3.60 0.33
C VAL A 286 31.04 -4.70 0.22
N SER A 287 31.22 -5.28 -0.96
CA SER A 287 32.25 -6.26 -1.22
C SER A 287 32.86 -6.14 -2.61
N THR A 288 34.12 -6.55 -2.76
CA THR A 288 34.86 -6.50 -4.04
C THR A 288 34.36 -7.48 -5.08
N ASP A 289 33.59 -8.48 -4.68
CA ASP A 289 33.06 -9.54 -5.52
C ASP A 289 31.54 -9.36 -5.84
N GLY A 290 30.98 -8.16 -5.58
CA GLY A 290 29.69 -7.77 -6.14
C GLY A 290 28.50 -7.87 -5.20
N TYR A 291 28.69 -7.80 -3.88
CA TYR A 291 27.58 -7.63 -2.96
C TYR A 291 27.23 -6.16 -2.78
N VAL A 292 25.95 -5.85 -2.87
CA VAL A 292 25.38 -4.50 -2.78
C VAL A 292 24.31 -4.47 -1.70
N VAL A 293 24.43 -3.57 -0.74
CA VAL A 293 23.39 -3.31 0.25
C VAL A 293 22.47 -2.21 -0.28
N THR A 294 21.18 -2.40 -0.08
CA THR A 294 20.12 -1.45 -0.44
C THR A 294 18.95 -1.54 0.54
N ASN A 295 17.87 -0.80 0.30
CA ASN A 295 16.65 -0.99 1.06
C ASN A 295 15.85 -2.21 0.57
N TYR A 296 15.12 -2.83 1.49
CA TYR A 296 14.16 -3.90 1.20
C TYR A 296 13.13 -3.43 0.15
N HIS A 297 12.54 -2.25 0.34
CA HIS A 297 11.52 -1.73 -0.57
C HIS A 297 12.06 -1.40 -1.97
N VAL A 298 13.35 -1.12 -2.11
CA VAL A 298 14.00 -0.95 -3.42
C VAL A 298 14.17 -2.30 -4.11
N ALA A 299 14.63 -3.31 -3.36
CA ALA A 299 14.90 -4.64 -3.90
C ALA A 299 13.62 -5.45 -4.20
N MET A 300 12.59 -5.31 -3.36
CA MET A 300 11.37 -6.11 -3.41
C MET A 300 10.15 -5.35 -3.96
N GLY A 301 10.31 -4.07 -4.26
CA GLY A 301 9.22 -3.21 -4.74
C GLY A 301 8.76 -3.50 -6.17
N SER A 302 9.51 -4.29 -6.92
CA SER A 302 9.16 -4.73 -8.28
C SER A 302 9.25 -6.25 -8.40
N SER A 303 8.40 -6.83 -9.24
CA SER A 303 8.46 -8.25 -9.62
C SER A 303 9.41 -8.52 -10.79
N ASP A 304 9.99 -7.47 -11.36
CA ASP A 304 10.87 -7.54 -12.52
C ASP A 304 12.36 -7.75 -12.13
N THR A 305 13.17 -8.00 -13.13
CA THR A 305 14.63 -8.09 -13.00
C THR A 305 15.20 -6.78 -12.48
N LEU A 306 16.03 -6.88 -11.45
CA LEU A 306 16.78 -5.75 -10.90
C LEU A 306 18.07 -5.53 -11.69
N HIS A 307 18.33 -4.29 -12.04
CA HIS A 307 19.54 -3.82 -12.69
C HIS A 307 20.35 -2.95 -11.74
N VAL A 308 21.63 -3.25 -11.58
CA VAL A 308 22.58 -2.46 -10.80
C VAL A 308 23.52 -1.75 -11.76
N VAL A 309 23.40 -0.41 -11.81
CA VAL A 309 24.22 0.43 -12.68
C VAL A 309 25.33 1.09 -11.87
N LEU A 310 26.58 0.80 -12.23
CA LEU A 310 27.78 1.35 -11.59
C LEU A 310 28.00 2.83 -11.99
N SER A 311 28.92 3.50 -11.30
CA SER A 311 29.28 4.89 -11.58
C SER A 311 29.90 5.13 -12.98
N ASP A 312 30.45 4.09 -13.61
CA ASP A 312 30.96 4.14 -14.98
C ASP A 312 29.92 3.80 -16.06
N GLY A 313 28.66 3.56 -15.65
CA GLY A 313 27.56 3.18 -16.52
C GLY A 313 27.43 1.68 -16.81
N THR A 314 28.32 0.85 -16.28
CA THR A 314 28.22 -0.61 -16.44
C THR A 314 26.97 -1.13 -15.73
N ASP A 315 26.15 -1.93 -16.44
CA ASP A 315 24.87 -2.47 -15.98
C ASP A 315 24.98 -3.98 -15.72
N TYR A 316 24.54 -4.41 -14.55
CA TYR A 316 24.51 -5.81 -14.13
C TYR A 316 23.12 -6.23 -13.68
N ILE A 317 22.70 -7.44 -14.04
CA ILE A 317 21.54 -8.10 -13.44
C ILE A 317 21.90 -8.50 -12.01
N ALA A 318 21.03 -8.17 -11.07
CA ALA A 318 21.19 -8.47 -9.67
C ALA A 318 20.20 -9.53 -9.18
N LYS A 319 20.66 -10.36 -8.24
CA LYS A 319 19.82 -11.30 -7.49
C LYS A 319 19.71 -10.85 -6.04
N VAL A 320 18.52 -10.99 -5.45
CA VAL A 320 18.33 -10.77 -4.01
C VAL A 320 18.87 -12.01 -3.27
N GLU A 321 19.93 -11.82 -2.48
CA GLU A 321 20.52 -12.86 -1.64
C GLU A 321 19.86 -12.93 -0.27
N ARG A 322 19.59 -11.76 0.32
CA ARG A 322 18.98 -11.62 1.63
C ARG A 322 18.10 -10.39 1.70
N SER A 323 17.09 -10.45 2.53
CA SER A 323 16.27 -9.28 2.82
C SER A 323 15.75 -9.33 4.25
N ASP A 324 15.58 -8.17 4.84
CA ASP A 324 15.00 -7.98 6.15
C ASP A 324 13.97 -6.84 6.12
N VAL A 325 12.72 -7.23 6.23
CA VAL A 325 11.59 -6.30 6.20
C VAL A 325 11.63 -5.35 7.39
N PHE A 326 11.95 -5.88 8.59
CA PHE A 326 11.94 -5.10 9.81
C PHE A 326 12.89 -3.91 9.73
N SER A 327 14.11 -4.10 9.26
CA SER A 327 15.10 -3.02 9.14
C SER A 327 15.04 -2.28 7.80
N ASP A 328 14.19 -2.70 6.85
CA ASP A 328 14.17 -2.17 5.48
C ASP A 328 15.51 -2.31 4.77
N LEU A 329 16.19 -3.47 4.90
CA LEU A 329 17.46 -3.76 4.28
C LEU A 329 17.39 -4.96 3.34
N ALA A 330 18.18 -4.93 2.28
CA ALA A 330 18.41 -6.06 1.39
C ALA A 330 19.88 -6.15 0.94
N LEU A 331 20.33 -7.37 0.67
CA LEU A 331 21.62 -7.69 0.07
C LEU A 331 21.37 -8.23 -1.34
N LEU A 332 21.96 -7.57 -2.31
CA LEU A 332 21.97 -8.00 -3.71
C LEU A 332 23.32 -8.59 -4.07
N LYS A 333 23.33 -9.47 -5.07
CA LYS A 333 24.54 -10.02 -5.68
C LYS A 333 24.54 -9.74 -7.18
N ILE A 334 25.63 -9.16 -7.66
CA ILE A 334 25.94 -9.00 -9.09
C ILE A 334 27.20 -9.81 -9.46
N GLU A 335 27.29 -10.27 -10.69
CA GLU A 335 28.43 -11.03 -11.21
C GLU A 335 29.54 -10.07 -11.66
N ALA A 336 30.17 -9.39 -10.70
CA ALA A 336 31.27 -8.45 -10.91
C ALA A 336 32.41 -8.75 -9.94
N LYS A 337 33.64 -8.32 -10.29
CA LYS A 337 34.83 -8.53 -9.49
C LYS A 337 35.69 -7.27 -9.46
N ASN A 338 36.56 -7.17 -8.45
CA ASN A 338 37.49 -6.06 -8.27
C ASN A 338 36.79 -4.69 -8.15
N LEU A 339 35.61 -4.69 -7.55
CA LEU A 339 34.84 -3.47 -7.34
C LEU A 339 35.42 -2.62 -6.19
N PHE A 340 35.23 -1.31 -6.28
CA PHE A 340 35.36 -0.43 -5.10
C PHE A 340 34.20 -0.75 -4.14
N ALA A 341 34.54 -0.97 -2.88
CA ALA A 341 33.55 -1.33 -1.86
C ALA A 341 33.77 -0.51 -0.58
N SER A 342 32.68 -0.13 0.07
CA SER A 342 32.71 0.52 1.38
C SER A 342 32.30 -0.47 2.46
N THR A 343 33.23 -0.78 3.38
CA THR A 343 32.92 -1.64 4.52
C THR A 343 32.04 -0.87 5.50
N PRO A 344 30.83 -1.37 5.83
CA PRO A 344 29.99 -0.76 6.83
C PRO A 344 30.67 -0.75 8.21
N VAL A 345 30.38 0.23 9.04
CA VAL A 345 30.83 0.21 10.45
C VAL A 345 29.98 -0.76 11.25
N ALA A 346 30.64 -1.68 11.98
CA ALA A 346 29.96 -2.75 12.71
C ALA A 346 29.20 -2.27 13.97
N THR A 347 29.62 -1.14 14.52
CA THR A 347 29.00 -0.56 15.71
C THR A 347 28.23 0.71 15.35
N GLU A 348 27.18 0.99 16.09
CA GLU A 348 26.43 2.23 15.89
C GLU A 348 27.34 3.45 16.14
N MET A 349 27.55 4.24 15.10
CA MET A 349 28.31 5.50 15.21
C MET A 349 27.36 6.67 15.11
N TYR A 350 27.14 7.33 16.23
CA TYR A 350 26.29 8.50 16.34
C TYR A 350 27.03 9.64 17.05
N LYS A 351 27.11 10.78 16.35
CA LYS A 351 27.64 12.03 16.94
C LYS A 351 26.79 13.19 16.44
N LEU A 352 26.01 13.78 17.35
CA LEU A 352 25.16 14.92 17.03
C LEU A 352 25.97 16.09 16.47
N GLY A 353 25.50 16.70 15.40
CA GLY A 353 26.17 17.81 14.70
C GLY A 353 27.37 17.41 13.83
N GLU A 354 27.73 16.11 13.74
CA GLU A 354 28.76 15.65 12.81
C GLU A 354 28.34 15.87 11.36
N GLU A 355 29.26 16.35 10.53
CA GLU A 355 29.02 16.46 9.08
C GLU A 355 28.82 15.06 8.45
N LEU A 356 27.83 14.99 7.56
CA LEU A 356 27.44 13.80 6.84
C LEU A 356 27.39 14.04 5.34
N LEU A 357 27.71 12.99 4.58
CA LEU A 357 27.48 12.93 3.13
C LEU A 357 26.46 11.85 2.84
N VAL A 358 25.39 12.22 2.16
CA VAL A 358 24.43 11.29 1.55
C VAL A 358 24.79 11.16 0.07
N ILE A 359 24.96 9.95 -0.41
CA ILE A 359 25.23 9.65 -1.82
C ILE A 359 24.17 8.69 -2.34
N GLY A 360 23.50 9.07 -3.43
CA GLY A 360 22.44 8.29 -4.04
C GLY A 360 22.05 8.81 -5.42
N THR A 361 20.92 8.35 -5.94
CA THR A 361 20.37 8.68 -7.28
C THR A 361 18.99 9.32 -7.11
N PRO A 362 18.92 10.66 -6.81
CA PRO A 362 17.64 11.31 -6.56
C PRO A 362 16.85 11.54 -7.84
N ALA A 363 15.53 11.47 -7.74
CA ALA A 363 14.52 11.87 -8.72
C ALA A 363 14.61 11.21 -10.10
N ASP A 364 15.74 11.24 -10.79
CA ASP A 364 15.95 10.69 -12.12
C ASP A 364 17.23 9.82 -12.16
N PRO A 365 17.20 8.63 -12.79
CA PRO A 365 18.36 7.76 -12.92
C PRO A 365 19.59 8.41 -13.58
N SER A 366 19.39 9.46 -14.39
CA SER A 366 20.49 10.22 -15.00
C SER A 366 21.29 11.08 -14.01
N LEU A 367 20.74 11.33 -12.81
CA LEU A 367 21.38 12.05 -11.72
C LEU A 367 22.13 11.11 -10.76
N GLY A 368 22.58 9.96 -11.28
CA GLY A 368 23.29 8.94 -10.50
C GLY A 368 24.45 9.50 -9.70
N GLN A 369 24.70 8.93 -8.52
CA GLN A 369 25.77 9.29 -7.57
C GLN A 369 25.79 10.79 -7.18
N THR A 370 24.60 11.39 -7.02
CA THR A 370 24.50 12.75 -6.47
C THR A 370 24.90 12.78 -4.99
N VAL A 371 25.72 13.77 -4.63
CA VAL A 371 26.18 13.98 -3.25
C VAL A 371 25.37 15.13 -2.64
N THR A 372 24.78 14.89 -1.48
CA THR A 372 24.23 15.97 -0.63
C THR A 372 24.92 15.95 0.73
N LYS A 373 25.08 17.13 1.31
CA LYS A 373 25.78 17.35 2.58
C LYS A 373 24.80 17.86 3.63
N GLY A 374 24.95 17.39 4.85
CA GLY A 374 24.21 17.85 6.02
C GLY A 374 24.92 17.44 7.29
N ILE A 375 24.17 17.37 8.40
CA ILE A 375 24.68 16.97 9.71
C ILE A 375 23.84 15.85 10.30
N MET A 376 24.38 15.19 11.31
CA MET A 376 23.64 14.29 12.19
C MET A 376 22.69 15.11 13.07
N SER A 377 21.43 15.21 12.68
CA SER A 377 20.42 16.03 13.37
C SER A 377 19.79 15.33 14.56
N GLY A 378 19.86 14.00 14.63
CA GLY A 378 19.27 13.27 15.72
C GLY A 378 19.34 11.74 15.56
N LYS A 379 18.94 11.06 16.63
CA LYS A 379 18.68 9.62 16.66
C LYS A 379 17.24 9.40 17.10
N ARG A 380 16.52 8.56 16.42
CA ARG A 380 15.11 8.24 16.72
C ARG A 380 15.00 6.75 16.95
N SER A 381 14.30 6.39 18.02
CA SER A 381 13.96 4.99 18.31
C SER A 381 12.44 4.86 18.31
N THR A 382 11.93 3.98 17.46
CA THR A 382 10.50 3.77 17.31
C THR A 382 10.22 2.31 16.93
N PHE A 383 9.22 1.70 17.54
CA PHE A 383 8.82 0.30 17.30
C PHE A 383 10.01 -0.68 17.26
N GLY A 384 10.96 -0.54 18.21
CA GLY A 384 12.15 -1.39 18.31
C GLY A 384 13.25 -1.14 17.27
N LYS A 385 13.10 -0.13 16.40
CA LYS A 385 14.05 0.26 15.36
C LYS A 385 14.70 1.60 15.68
N THR A 386 15.99 1.69 15.44
CA THR A 386 16.75 2.94 15.51
C THR A 386 16.96 3.51 14.13
N LEU A 387 16.87 4.84 13.98
CA LEU A 387 17.16 5.58 12.77
C LEU A 387 18.02 6.79 13.09
N PHE A 388 18.95 7.10 12.21
CA PHE A 388 19.67 8.38 12.19
C PHE A 388 18.85 9.41 11.44
N GLN A 389 18.74 10.60 12.00
CA GLN A 389 18.12 11.76 11.36
C GLN A 389 19.19 12.71 10.85
N THR A 390 19.02 13.22 9.65
CA THR A 390 19.90 14.22 9.00
C THR A 390 19.06 15.31 8.35
N ASP A 391 19.63 16.51 8.20
CA ASP A 391 19.11 17.61 7.38
C ASP A 391 19.63 17.58 5.94
N ALA A 392 20.52 16.64 5.60
CA ALA A 392 20.90 16.41 4.21
C ALA A 392 19.65 16.05 3.37
N HIS A 393 19.58 16.57 2.16
CA HIS A 393 18.44 16.34 1.27
C HIS A 393 18.32 14.85 0.91
N VAL A 394 17.25 14.23 1.35
CA VAL A 394 16.86 12.85 1.04
C VAL A 394 15.58 12.88 0.21
N ASN A 395 15.69 12.57 -1.07
CA ASN A 395 14.58 12.54 -2.02
C ASN A 395 14.27 11.10 -2.47
N PRO A 396 13.08 10.82 -3.02
CA PRO A 396 12.80 9.56 -3.70
C PRO A 396 13.93 9.24 -4.71
N GLY A 397 14.39 7.98 -4.71
CA GLY A 397 15.56 7.54 -5.46
C GLY A 397 16.85 7.48 -4.63
N ASN A 398 17.02 8.29 -3.58
CA ASN A 398 18.16 8.16 -2.66
C ASN A 398 18.04 6.94 -1.73
N SER A 399 16.89 6.32 -1.62
CA SER A 399 16.67 5.09 -0.84
C SER A 399 17.66 4.00 -1.23
N GLY A 400 18.30 3.39 -0.25
CA GLY A 400 19.36 2.39 -0.41
C GLY A 400 20.75 2.97 -0.60
N GLY A 401 20.85 4.29 -0.78
CA GLY A 401 22.14 4.99 -0.89
C GLY A 401 22.93 5.02 0.42
N ALA A 402 24.14 5.50 0.34
CA ALA A 402 25.09 5.50 1.43
C ALA A 402 25.03 6.77 2.28
N LEU A 403 25.13 6.62 3.60
CA LEU A 403 25.39 7.69 4.55
C LEU A 403 26.83 7.55 5.06
N PHE A 404 27.68 8.53 4.74
CA PHE A 404 29.05 8.59 5.21
C PHE A 404 29.21 9.67 6.28
N ASN A 405 30.05 9.40 7.26
CA ASN A 405 30.47 10.40 8.22
C ASN A 405 31.64 11.25 7.69
N SER A 406 32.10 12.25 8.47
CA SER A 406 33.22 13.14 8.14
C SER A 406 34.55 12.43 7.88
N LYS A 407 34.70 11.18 8.33
CA LYS A 407 35.87 10.33 8.11
C LYS A 407 35.74 9.41 6.89
N GLY A 408 34.64 9.52 6.14
CA GLY A 408 34.35 8.64 4.98
C GLY A 408 33.97 7.19 5.36
N GLN A 409 33.52 6.97 6.56
CA GLN A 409 33.05 5.67 7.01
C GLN A 409 31.56 5.51 6.67
N LEU A 410 31.17 4.39 6.12
CA LEU A 410 29.78 4.03 5.84
C LEU A 410 29.08 3.72 7.17
N ILE A 411 28.30 4.68 7.67
CA ILE A 411 27.61 4.58 8.96
C ILE A 411 26.11 4.28 8.85
N GLY A 412 25.56 4.31 7.63
CA GLY A 412 24.12 4.03 7.45
C GLY A 412 23.71 3.86 5.99
N VAL A 413 22.49 3.37 5.81
CA VAL A 413 21.78 3.24 4.53
C VAL A 413 20.59 4.19 4.53
N VAL A 414 20.53 5.09 3.54
CA VAL A 414 19.48 6.11 3.43
C VAL A 414 18.13 5.47 3.15
N SER A 415 17.06 5.96 3.78
CA SER A 415 15.70 5.51 3.51
C SER A 415 14.74 6.70 3.43
N SER A 416 14.26 7.00 2.22
CA SER A 416 13.28 8.07 1.98
C SER A 416 11.86 7.67 2.40
N LYS A 417 11.58 6.38 2.62
CA LYS A 417 10.27 5.86 3.03
C LYS A 417 10.16 5.60 4.53
N ALA A 418 11.18 5.91 5.31
CA ALA A 418 11.17 5.60 6.73
C ALA A 418 9.96 6.21 7.49
N PHE A 419 9.28 7.21 6.93
CA PHE A 419 8.20 7.94 7.63
C PHE A 419 7.05 8.42 6.73
N GLY A 420 6.81 7.82 5.58
CA GLY A 420 5.57 8.02 4.81
C GLY A 420 5.32 9.42 4.21
N SER A 421 6.00 10.47 4.67
CA SER A 421 5.89 11.83 4.14
C SER A 421 7.27 12.45 3.97
N THR A 422 7.47 13.12 2.83
CA THR A 422 8.63 13.98 2.60
C THR A 422 8.42 15.30 3.38
N THR A 423 9.02 15.40 4.56
CA THR A 423 9.10 16.67 5.26
C THR A 423 10.42 17.32 4.86
N GLU A 424 10.35 18.52 4.30
CA GLU A 424 11.53 19.26 3.86
C GLU A 424 12.53 19.45 5.03
N GLY A 425 13.80 19.16 4.77
CA GLY A 425 14.86 19.25 5.79
C GLY A 425 14.91 18.10 6.82
N ILE A 426 14.16 17.02 6.61
CA ILE A 426 14.22 15.83 7.48
C ILE A 426 14.48 14.59 6.63
N GLY A 427 15.68 14.06 6.72
CA GLY A 427 16.08 12.80 6.12
C GLY A 427 16.39 11.73 7.18
N PHE A 428 16.29 10.45 6.79
CA PHE A 428 16.58 9.33 7.68
C PHE A 428 17.50 8.31 7.04
N ALA A 429 18.27 7.63 7.89
CA ALA A 429 19.08 6.50 7.50
C ALA A 429 19.06 5.39 8.56
N ILE A 430 19.17 4.16 8.08
CA ILE A 430 19.27 2.96 8.89
C ILE A 430 20.73 2.81 9.32
N PRO A 431 21.05 2.71 10.62
CA PRO A 431 22.43 2.51 11.09
C PRO A 431 23.08 1.27 10.49
N SER A 432 24.37 1.38 10.15
CA SER A 432 25.11 0.30 9.45
C SER A 432 25.29 -0.99 10.26
N ASN A 433 25.23 -0.95 11.60
CA ASN A 433 25.28 -2.15 12.43
C ASN A 433 24.12 -3.13 12.11
N TYR A 434 22.94 -2.62 11.66
CA TYR A 434 21.85 -3.49 11.22
C TYR A 434 22.23 -4.37 10.01
N ILE A 435 23.19 -3.94 9.17
CA ILE A 435 23.69 -4.74 8.06
C ILE A 435 24.31 -6.05 8.59
N TYR A 436 25.07 -5.97 9.68
CA TYR A 436 25.66 -7.15 10.32
C TYR A 436 24.61 -8.02 11.01
N GLU A 437 23.78 -7.40 11.80
CA GLU A 437 22.84 -8.09 12.66
C GLU A 437 21.67 -8.70 11.87
N ARG A 438 21.03 -7.89 11.03
CA ARG A 438 19.77 -8.24 10.36
C ARG A 438 19.98 -8.99 9.05
N LEU A 439 21.08 -8.76 8.35
CA LEU A 439 21.42 -9.52 7.14
C LEU A 439 22.42 -10.66 7.42
N ARG A 440 22.81 -10.88 8.67
CA ARG A 440 23.74 -11.96 9.11
C ARG A 440 25.04 -11.93 8.31
N LEU A 441 25.68 -10.76 8.25
CA LEU A 441 26.92 -10.55 7.51
C LEU A 441 28.12 -10.36 8.45
N THR A 442 29.30 -10.74 7.95
CA THR A 442 30.60 -10.35 8.50
C THR A 442 31.52 -9.94 7.36
N PHE A 443 32.55 -9.17 7.65
CA PHE A 443 33.47 -8.62 6.67
C PHE A 443 34.92 -8.95 7.07
N ASN A 444 35.72 -9.42 6.11
CA ASN A 444 37.13 -9.79 6.29
C ASN A 444 38.06 -9.04 5.33
#